data_d5b5eaeda5f09d5f15b1113eb2cdadc3
#
_entry.id   d5b5eaeda5f09d5f15b1113eb2cdadc3
#
_cell.length_a   1.000
_cell.length_b   1.000
_cell.length_c   1.000
_cell.angle_alpha   90.00
_cell.angle_beta   90.00
_cell.angle_gamma   90.00
#
_symmetry.space_group_name_H-M   'P 1'
#
loop_
_entity.id
_entity.type
_entity.pdbx_description
1 polymer ?
#
loop_
_entity_poly.entity_id
_entity_poly.type
_entity_poly.pdbx_seq_one_letter_code
_entity_poly.pdbx_strand_id
1 'polypeptide(L)'
;GLSLAVGVSLAEQLHADVRLKWPNDLWLLGRKLGGILVETAGQHDAMGAARAVVIGVGLNVARPAAAAVQQTAAGALPPLAPAGLAEVEMGVTAAEVLGRVVPALVADVQRFEAEGFAAFAGRFAARDALK
;
A
#
# COMPACT_ATOMS: atom_id res chain seq x y z
N GLY A 1 2.51 12.99 -1.99
CA GLY A 1 1.54 12.40 -2.91
C GLY A 1 1.92 11.06 -3.53
N LEU A 2 3.21 10.77 -3.71
CA LEU A 2 3.63 9.53 -4.38
C LEU A 2 3.18 8.28 -3.63
N SER A 3 3.30 8.22 -2.31
CA SER A 3 2.86 7.04 -1.55
C SER A 3 1.35 6.79 -1.68
N LEU A 4 0.55 7.83 -1.81
CA LEU A 4 -0.90 7.70 -2.06
C LEU A 4 -1.19 7.19 -3.48
N ALA A 5 -0.45 7.66 -4.48
CA ALA A 5 -0.56 7.16 -5.85
C ALA A 5 -0.17 5.68 -5.94
N VAL A 6 0.91 5.29 -5.27
CA VAL A 6 1.32 3.88 -5.13
C VAL A 6 0.22 3.06 -4.44
N GLY A 7 -0.32 3.58 -3.35
CA GLY A 7 -1.42 2.93 -2.63
C GLY A 7 -2.65 2.69 -3.50
N VAL A 8 -3.05 3.68 -4.27
CA VAL A 8 -4.17 3.57 -5.23
C VAL A 8 -3.91 2.47 -6.24
N SER A 9 -2.72 2.47 -6.85
CA SER A 9 -2.31 1.45 -7.82
C SER A 9 -2.39 0.04 -7.23
N LEU A 10 -1.83 -0.15 -6.05
CA LEU A 10 -1.87 -1.44 -5.34
C LEU A 10 -3.31 -1.87 -5.01
N ALA A 11 -4.09 -0.99 -4.40
CA ALA A 11 -5.45 -1.32 -3.97
C ALA A 11 -6.33 -1.77 -5.14
N GLU A 12 -6.23 -1.11 -6.28
CA GLU A 12 -7.00 -1.44 -7.48
C GLU A 12 -6.64 -2.80 -8.06
N GLN A 13 -5.36 -3.20 -7.95
CA GLN A 13 -4.89 -4.49 -8.47
C GLN A 13 -5.09 -5.65 -7.49
N LEU A 14 -5.22 -5.37 -6.21
CA LEU A 14 -5.33 -6.41 -5.20
C LEU A 14 -6.75 -6.93 -5.04
N HIS A 15 -7.68 -6.09 -4.60
CA HIS A 15 -9.07 -6.49 -4.40
C HIS A 15 -9.98 -5.28 -4.26
N ALA A 16 -11.26 -5.44 -4.60
CA ALA A 16 -12.26 -4.38 -4.50
C ALA A 16 -12.43 -3.83 -3.06
N ASP A 17 -12.23 -4.66 -2.05
CA ASP A 17 -12.38 -4.28 -0.64
C ASP A 17 -11.13 -3.68 0.00
N VAL A 18 -10.01 -3.62 -0.72
CA VAL A 18 -8.81 -2.96 -0.21
C VAL A 18 -9.03 -1.45 -0.14
N ARG A 19 -8.74 -0.89 1.02
CA ARG A 19 -8.86 0.55 1.31
C ARG A 19 -7.49 1.13 1.66
N LEU A 20 -7.41 2.44 1.56
CA LEU A 20 -6.20 3.20 1.86
C LEU A 20 -6.42 3.99 3.14
N LYS A 21 -5.54 3.83 4.10
CA LYS A 21 -5.49 4.67 5.29
C LYS A 21 -4.27 5.57 5.20
N TRP A 22 -4.53 6.87 5.07
CA TRP A 22 -3.48 7.87 5.00
C TRP A 22 -2.52 7.77 6.20
N PRO A 23 -1.21 7.95 6.07
CA PRO A 23 -0.53 8.36 4.82
C PRO A 23 -0.06 7.21 3.92
N ASN A 24 0.05 5.98 4.40
CA ASN A 24 0.80 4.93 3.69
C ASN A 24 0.37 3.50 4.02
N ASP A 25 -0.83 3.30 4.55
CA ASP A 25 -1.32 1.97 4.92
C ASP A 25 -2.38 1.44 3.96
N LEU A 26 -2.28 0.13 3.67
CA LEU A 26 -3.32 -0.65 3.01
C LEU A 26 -4.15 -1.39 4.06
N TRP A 27 -5.45 -1.30 3.95
CA TRP A 27 -6.40 -1.92 4.87
C TRP A 27 -7.34 -2.86 4.15
N LEU A 28 -7.73 -3.93 4.82
CA LEU A 28 -8.69 -4.92 4.35
C LEU A 28 -9.56 -5.36 5.53
N LEU A 29 -10.89 -5.33 5.36
CA LEU A 29 -11.83 -5.73 6.38
C LEU A 29 -11.61 -5.01 7.73
N GLY A 30 -11.28 -3.72 7.68
CA GLY A 30 -11.02 -2.90 8.86
C GLY A 30 -9.70 -3.18 9.57
N ARG A 31 -8.79 -3.95 8.97
CA ARG A 31 -7.50 -4.33 9.56
C ARG A 31 -6.36 -4.03 8.59
N LYS A 32 -5.17 -3.81 9.13
CA LYS A 32 -3.99 -3.50 8.30
C LYS A 32 -3.59 -4.71 7.45
N LEU A 33 -3.56 -4.51 6.14
CA LEU A 33 -3.10 -5.48 5.15
C LEU A 33 -1.62 -5.31 4.80
N GLY A 34 -1.13 -4.09 4.79
CA GLY A 34 0.24 -3.79 4.43
C GLY A 34 0.57 -2.33 4.57
N GLY A 35 1.78 -1.99 4.18
CA GLY A 35 2.28 -0.61 4.21
C GLY A 35 3.21 -0.28 3.06
N ILE A 36 3.37 1.01 2.83
CA ILE A 36 4.18 1.56 1.76
C ILE A 36 5.23 2.48 2.37
N LEU A 37 6.47 2.33 1.94
CA LEU A 37 7.58 3.20 2.31
C LEU A 37 8.21 3.76 1.05
N VAL A 38 8.24 5.09 0.92
CA VAL A 38 8.88 5.77 -0.19
C VAL A 38 10.11 6.51 0.34
N GLU A 39 11.26 6.22 -0.22
CA GLU A 39 12.53 6.85 0.12
C GLU A 39 13.18 7.43 -1.12
N THR A 40 13.78 8.61 -0.98
CA THR A 40 14.60 9.19 -2.04
C THR A 40 16.00 8.60 -1.96
N ALA A 41 16.58 8.24 -3.12
CA ALA A 41 17.93 7.68 -3.23
C ALA A 41 18.78 8.53 -4.19
N GLY A 42 20.08 8.62 -3.89
CA GLY A 42 21.03 9.36 -4.69
C GLY A 42 21.02 10.87 -4.42
N GLN A 43 21.79 11.59 -5.23
CA GLN A 43 21.90 13.05 -5.13
C GLN A 43 20.73 13.72 -5.83
N HIS A 44 20.30 14.86 -5.32
CA HIS A 44 19.36 15.73 -6.00
C HIS A 44 20.03 16.39 -7.22
N ASP A 45 19.27 16.63 -8.28
CA ASP A 45 19.76 17.40 -9.41
C ASP A 45 19.88 18.90 -9.07
N ALA A 46 20.33 19.72 -10.02
CA ALA A 46 20.49 21.15 -9.85
C ALA A 46 19.17 21.90 -9.56
N MET A 47 18.01 21.29 -9.87
CA MET A 47 16.67 21.81 -9.61
C MET A 47 16.10 21.28 -8.28
N GLY A 48 16.84 20.49 -7.51
CA GLY A 48 16.40 19.92 -6.25
C GLY A 48 15.55 18.66 -6.37
N ALA A 49 15.35 18.12 -7.58
CA ALA A 49 14.62 16.87 -7.79
C ALA A 49 15.48 15.65 -7.45
N ALA A 50 14.91 14.66 -6.75
CA ALA A 50 15.60 13.41 -6.47
C ALA A 50 15.88 12.64 -7.76
N ARG A 51 17.09 12.06 -7.88
CA ARG A 51 17.46 11.27 -9.07
C ARG A 51 16.82 9.90 -9.11
N ALA A 52 16.50 9.35 -7.95
CA ALA A 52 15.87 8.05 -7.83
C ALA A 52 14.96 8.01 -6.61
N VAL A 53 13.95 7.17 -6.67
CA VAL A 53 13.03 6.88 -5.57
C VAL A 53 12.98 5.38 -5.38
N VAL A 54 13.05 4.94 -4.13
CA VAL A 54 12.86 3.53 -3.75
C VAL A 54 11.46 3.41 -3.15
N ILE A 55 10.65 2.52 -3.70
CA ILE A 55 9.30 2.24 -3.23
C ILE A 55 9.30 0.85 -2.61
N GLY A 56 9.21 0.81 -1.27
CA GLY A 56 9.04 -0.42 -0.52
C GLY A 56 7.57 -0.71 -0.27
N VAL A 57 7.15 -1.94 -0.51
CA VAL A 57 5.79 -2.39 -0.24
C VAL A 57 5.85 -3.66 0.60
N GLY A 58 5.27 -3.61 1.80
CA GLY A 58 5.03 -4.78 2.63
C GLY A 58 3.56 -5.18 2.54
N LEU A 59 3.28 -6.42 2.13
CA LEU A 59 1.93 -6.90 1.96
C LEU A 59 1.77 -8.29 2.58
N ASN A 60 0.75 -8.46 3.42
CA ASN A 60 0.39 -9.76 3.96
C ASN A 60 -0.42 -10.54 2.92
N VAL A 61 0.18 -11.52 2.28
CA VAL A 61 -0.53 -12.40 1.35
C VAL A 61 -1.31 -13.45 2.14
N ALA A 62 -0.64 -14.22 2.98
CA ALA A 62 -1.29 -15.07 3.96
C ALA A 62 -1.70 -14.26 5.18
N ARG A 63 -2.74 -14.74 5.89
CA ARG A 63 -3.09 -14.15 7.18
C ARG A 63 -1.95 -14.37 8.18
N PRO A 64 -1.39 -13.30 8.80
CA PRO A 64 -0.35 -13.46 9.81
C PRO A 64 -0.83 -14.28 11.01
N ALA A 65 0.06 -15.08 11.59
CA ALA A 65 -0.23 -15.84 12.80
C ALA A 65 -0.48 -14.90 13.99
N ALA A 66 -1.40 -15.29 14.90
CA ALA A 66 -1.75 -14.49 16.09
C ALA A 66 -0.55 -14.16 16.99
N ALA A 67 0.48 -15.02 17.01
CA ALA A 67 1.72 -14.79 17.77
C ALA A 67 2.56 -13.61 17.25
N ALA A 68 2.32 -13.12 16.06
CA ALA A 68 2.99 -11.95 15.50
C ALA A 68 2.41 -10.62 16.01
N VAL A 69 1.31 -10.67 16.74
CA VAL A 69 0.70 -9.47 17.36
C VAL A 69 1.52 -9.11 18.60
N GLN A 70 2.21 -7.98 18.56
CA GLN A 70 3.00 -7.50 19.69
C GLN A 70 2.11 -7.31 20.93
N GLN A 71 2.63 -7.74 22.09
CA GLN A 71 1.96 -7.50 23.35
C GLN A 71 1.85 -5.99 23.61
N THR A 72 0.63 -5.52 23.74
CA THR A 72 0.39 -4.14 24.16
C THR A 72 0.61 -3.99 25.67
N ALA A 73 0.92 -2.77 26.09
CA ALA A 73 1.04 -2.44 27.51
C ALA A 73 -0.24 -2.83 28.28
N ALA A 74 -0.07 -3.25 29.53
CA ALA A 74 -1.19 -3.68 30.38
C ALA A 74 -2.30 -2.62 30.41
N GLY A 75 -3.52 -3.00 30.07
CA GLY A 75 -4.71 -2.14 30.08
C GLY A 75 -5.13 -1.55 28.73
N ALA A 76 -4.35 -1.72 27.66
CA ALA A 76 -4.78 -1.36 26.32
C ALA A 76 -5.56 -2.50 25.66
N LEU A 77 -6.58 -2.16 24.86
CA LEU A 77 -7.22 -3.16 23.99
C LEU A 77 -6.15 -3.72 23.03
N PRO A 78 -6.10 -5.04 22.83
CA PRO A 78 -5.16 -5.60 21.88
C PRO A 78 -5.44 -5.02 20.49
N PRO A 79 -4.39 -4.67 19.70
CA PRO A 79 -4.60 -4.22 18.35
C PRO A 79 -5.28 -5.34 17.55
N LEU A 80 -6.15 -4.96 16.62
CA LEU A 80 -6.75 -5.92 15.71
C LEU A 80 -5.64 -6.69 14.96
N ALA A 81 -5.81 -8.01 14.85
CA ALA A 81 -4.87 -8.85 14.11
C ALA A 81 -4.75 -8.34 12.67
N PRO A 82 -3.54 -8.33 12.08
CA PRO A 82 -3.36 -7.92 10.69
C PRO A 82 -4.19 -8.78 9.74
N ALA A 83 -4.63 -8.18 8.64
CA ALA A 83 -5.31 -8.89 7.55
C ALA A 83 -4.30 -9.56 6.62
N GLY A 84 -4.75 -10.59 5.91
CA GLY A 84 -4.04 -11.19 4.78
C GLY A 84 -4.93 -11.24 3.54
N LEU A 85 -4.35 -11.07 2.37
CA LEU A 85 -5.10 -11.07 1.10
C LEU A 85 -5.84 -12.39 0.87
N ALA A 86 -5.29 -13.51 1.37
CA ALA A 86 -5.91 -14.83 1.27
C ALA A 86 -7.28 -14.92 1.98
N GLU A 87 -7.62 -13.98 2.86
CA GLU A 87 -8.95 -13.93 3.50
C GLU A 87 -10.07 -13.59 2.52
N VAL A 88 -9.75 -12.88 1.42
CA VAL A 88 -10.72 -12.54 0.36
C VAL A 88 -10.40 -13.19 -0.98
N GLU A 89 -9.21 -13.74 -1.14
CA GLU A 89 -8.76 -14.44 -2.34
C GLU A 89 -8.01 -15.71 -1.94
N MET A 90 -8.77 -16.77 -1.68
CA MET A 90 -8.23 -18.04 -1.20
C MET A 90 -7.23 -18.63 -2.21
N GLY A 91 -6.06 -19.08 -1.70
CA GLY A 91 -5.04 -19.72 -2.53
C GLY A 91 -4.16 -18.74 -3.33
N VAL A 92 -4.35 -17.43 -3.19
CA VAL A 92 -3.49 -16.45 -3.86
C VAL A 92 -2.03 -16.59 -3.40
N THR A 93 -1.10 -16.53 -4.34
CA THR A 93 0.34 -16.61 -4.06
C THR A 93 1.02 -15.26 -4.17
N ALA A 94 2.16 -15.10 -3.50
CA ALA A 94 2.98 -13.89 -3.63
C ALA A 94 3.42 -13.64 -5.08
N ALA A 95 3.74 -14.69 -5.82
CA ALA A 95 4.12 -14.57 -7.24
C ALA A 95 2.98 -14.03 -8.11
N GLU A 96 1.75 -14.48 -7.89
CA GLU A 96 0.57 -13.98 -8.59
C GLU A 96 0.32 -12.51 -8.27
N VAL A 97 0.43 -12.13 -7.00
CA VAL A 97 0.28 -10.74 -6.56
C VAL A 97 1.33 -9.85 -7.22
N LEU A 98 2.59 -10.27 -7.22
CA LEU A 98 3.68 -9.53 -7.85
C LEU A 98 3.43 -9.29 -9.36
N GLY A 99 3.05 -10.34 -10.07
CA GLY A 99 2.73 -10.24 -11.50
C GLY A 99 1.54 -9.34 -11.81
N ARG A 100 0.61 -9.22 -10.87
CA ARG A 100 -0.59 -8.38 -10.99
C ARG A 100 -0.30 -6.92 -10.71
N VAL A 101 0.48 -6.62 -9.67
CA VAL A 101 0.70 -5.23 -9.23
C VAL A 101 1.81 -4.51 -9.97
N VAL A 102 2.90 -5.18 -10.34
CA VAL A 102 4.10 -4.53 -10.87
C VAL A 102 3.84 -3.78 -12.18
N PRO A 103 3.19 -4.34 -13.21
CA PRO A 103 2.96 -3.60 -14.45
C PRO A 103 2.10 -2.34 -14.25
N ALA A 104 1.04 -2.44 -13.45
CA ALA A 104 0.16 -1.33 -13.14
C ALA A 104 0.89 -0.26 -12.31
N LEU A 105 1.70 -0.68 -11.34
CA LEU A 105 2.47 0.22 -10.50
C LEU A 105 3.48 1.03 -11.32
N VAL A 106 4.20 0.38 -12.23
CA VAL A 106 5.15 1.06 -13.13
C VAL A 106 4.43 2.12 -13.96
N ALA A 107 3.30 1.77 -14.57
CA ALA A 107 2.51 2.71 -15.37
C ALA A 107 2.00 3.89 -14.52
N ASP A 108 1.51 3.63 -13.32
CA ASP A 108 0.99 4.66 -12.43
C ASP A 108 2.10 5.56 -11.86
N VAL A 109 3.28 5.03 -11.57
CA VAL A 109 4.43 5.86 -11.15
C VAL A 109 4.87 6.80 -12.28
N GLN A 110 4.92 6.31 -13.51
CA GLN A 110 5.20 7.14 -14.67
C GLN A 110 4.13 8.22 -14.87
N ARG A 111 2.88 7.89 -14.68
CA ARG A 111 1.78 8.85 -14.72
C ARG A 111 1.88 9.91 -13.63
N PHE A 112 2.24 9.51 -12.42
CA PHE A 112 2.48 10.44 -11.31
C PHE A 112 3.63 11.41 -11.63
N GLU A 113 4.71 10.92 -12.22
CA GLU A 113 5.84 11.75 -12.64
C GLU A 113 5.41 12.82 -13.65
N ALA A 114 4.54 12.47 -14.59
CA ALA A 114 4.06 13.37 -15.64
C ALA A 114 2.95 14.32 -15.17
N GLU A 115 2.01 13.85 -14.34
CA GLU A 115 0.75 14.56 -14.05
C GLU A 115 0.57 14.92 -12.57
N GLY A 116 1.41 14.41 -11.67
CA GLY A 116 1.30 14.63 -10.24
C GLY A 116 0.11 13.91 -9.60
N PHE A 117 -0.20 14.27 -8.35
CA PHE A 117 -1.27 13.61 -7.57
C PHE A 117 -2.68 13.92 -8.08
N ALA A 118 -2.89 15.03 -8.77
CA ALA A 118 -4.22 15.39 -9.27
C ALA A 118 -4.89 14.28 -10.09
N ALA A 119 -4.09 13.51 -10.85
CA ALA A 119 -4.56 12.37 -11.63
C ALA A 119 -5.06 11.20 -10.76
N PHE A 120 -4.71 11.16 -9.48
CA PHE A 120 -5.03 10.09 -8.54
C PHE A 120 -6.07 10.48 -7.49
N ALA A 121 -6.37 11.77 -7.33
CA ALA A 121 -7.21 12.25 -6.25
C ALA A 121 -8.60 11.58 -6.20
N GLY A 122 -9.27 11.43 -7.33
CA GLY A 122 -10.57 10.77 -7.40
C GLY A 122 -10.47 9.26 -7.12
N ARG A 123 -9.45 8.61 -7.62
CA ARG A 123 -9.18 7.19 -7.38
C ARG A 123 -8.87 6.94 -5.90
N PHE A 124 -8.11 7.83 -5.26
CA PHE A 124 -7.86 7.77 -3.82
C PHE A 124 -9.17 7.95 -3.04
N ALA A 125 -9.95 8.97 -3.36
CA ALA A 125 -11.21 9.24 -2.66
C ALA A 125 -12.18 8.04 -2.69
N ALA A 126 -12.17 7.26 -3.77
CA ALA A 126 -12.97 6.05 -3.89
C ALA A 126 -12.50 4.90 -2.97
N ARG A 127 -11.27 4.96 -2.49
CA ARG A 127 -10.63 3.92 -1.67
C ARG A 127 -10.28 4.35 -0.26
N ASP A 128 -10.59 5.60 0.12
CA ASP A 128 -10.24 6.13 1.44
C ASP A 128 -10.94 5.35 2.55
N ALA A 129 -10.15 4.81 3.48
CA ALA A 129 -10.64 4.03 4.61
C ALA A 129 -11.37 4.88 5.68
N LEU A 130 -11.16 6.19 5.65
CA LEU A 130 -11.72 7.13 6.63
C LEU A 130 -13.04 7.78 6.17
N LYS A 131 -13.54 7.35 5.05
CA LYS A 131 -14.86 7.75 4.55
C LYS A 131 -15.97 6.91 5.12
#